data_e3073ebf701a841cdedf9e12a4a77054
#
_entry.id   e3073ebf701a841cdedf9e12a4a77054
#
_cell.length_a   1.000
_cell.length_b   1.000
_cell.length_c   1.000
_cell.angle_alpha   90.00
_cell.angle_beta   90.00
_cell.angle_gamma   90.00
#
_symmetry.space_group_name_H-M   'P 1'
#
loop_
_entity.id
_entity.type
_entity.pdbx_description
1 polymer ?
#
loop_
_entity_poly.entity_id
_entity_poly.type
_entity_poly.pdbx_seq_one_letter_code
_entity_poly.pdbx_strand_id
1 'polypeptide(L)'
;MLKVWSNEFGQYHRLDGPAVMDGDGNDSWYLNDQLHREDGPAVMDGDGNDSWYLNDQLHREDGPAVLYANGSKFWYQHGLRHREDGPATEWANGRKRWFLNDKEYTEEEYVMIQFMNGKNIYA
;
A
#
# COMPACT_ATOMS: atom_id res chain seq x y z
N MET A 1 13.11 22.10 -4.96
CA MET A 1 12.79 22.37 -6.39
C MET A 1 11.92 21.26 -6.93
N LEU A 2 10.81 21.61 -7.55
CA LEU A 2 9.89 20.63 -8.13
C LEU A 2 10.41 20.16 -9.49
N LYS A 3 10.50 18.84 -9.66
CA LYS A 3 10.81 18.21 -10.95
C LYS A 3 9.65 17.33 -11.36
N VAL A 4 9.25 17.43 -12.61
CA VAL A 4 8.10 16.70 -13.16
C VAL A 4 8.48 16.10 -14.51
N TRP A 5 8.10 14.84 -14.72
CA TRP A 5 8.23 14.14 -16.00
C TRP A 5 6.83 13.86 -16.54
N SER A 6 6.65 14.04 -17.84
CA SER A 6 5.34 13.89 -18.50
C SER A 6 5.50 13.10 -19.79
N ASN A 7 4.41 12.48 -20.23
CA ASN A 7 4.33 11.90 -21.57
C ASN A 7 3.92 12.96 -22.60
N GLU A 8 3.72 12.54 -23.86
CA GLU A 8 3.33 13.44 -24.95
C GLU A 8 1.96 14.09 -24.77
N PHE A 9 1.12 13.54 -23.89
CA PHE A 9 -0.21 14.05 -23.59
C PHE A 9 -0.23 14.97 -22.36
N GLY A 10 0.94 15.27 -21.79
CA GLY A 10 1.03 16.10 -20.58
C GLY A 10 0.67 15.40 -19.29
N GLN A 11 0.51 14.08 -19.32
CA GLN A 11 0.21 13.28 -18.13
C GLN A 11 1.49 12.99 -17.36
N TYR A 12 1.43 12.96 -16.04
CA TYR A 12 2.56 12.52 -15.21
C TYR A 12 2.96 11.10 -15.62
N HIS A 13 4.24 10.94 -15.97
CA HIS A 13 4.70 9.66 -16.51
C HIS A 13 6.22 9.58 -16.48
N ARG A 14 6.74 8.49 -15.89
CA ARG A 14 8.16 8.16 -15.94
C ARG A 14 8.35 6.67 -15.70
N LEU A 15 9.13 6.00 -16.53
CA LEU A 15 9.34 4.56 -16.44
C LEU A 15 10.42 4.16 -15.42
N ASP A 16 11.45 4.99 -15.25
CA ASP A 16 12.67 4.62 -14.51
C ASP A 16 12.87 5.42 -13.23
N GLY A 17 11.82 6.02 -12.72
CA GLY A 17 11.91 6.82 -11.51
C GLY A 17 10.60 7.51 -11.18
N PRO A 18 10.59 8.31 -10.11
CA PRO A 18 9.40 9.09 -9.77
C PRO A 18 9.14 10.17 -10.82
N ALA A 19 7.86 10.34 -11.20
CA ALA A 19 7.46 11.36 -12.16
C ALA A 19 7.35 12.75 -11.53
N VAL A 20 7.20 12.82 -10.20
CA VAL A 20 7.13 14.08 -9.46
C VAL A 20 8.07 14.01 -8.26
N MET A 21 8.97 14.98 -8.15
CA MET A 21 9.93 15.09 -7.04
C MET A 21 10.00 16.55 -6.59
N ASP A 22 9.88 16.81 -5.29
CA ASP A 22 9.92 18.19 -4.79
C ASP A 22 11.26 18.61 -4.18
N GLY A 23 12.21 17.68 -4.04
CA GLY A 23 13.51 17.94 -3.46
C GLY A 23 13.58 17.78 -1.94
N ASP A 24 12.44 17.59 -1.27
CA ASP A 24 12.36 17.41 0.18
C ASP A 24 12.08 15.95 0.57
N GLY A 25 12.23 15.03 -0.40
CA GLY A 25 11.98 13.61 -0.18
C GLY A 25 10.56 13.19 -0.50
N ASN A 26 9.74 14.08 -1.05
CA ASN A 26 8.38 13.73 -1.51
C ASN A 26 8.46 13.31 -2.97
N ASP A 27 8.37 12.01 -3.21
CA ASP A 27 8.49 11.42 -4.53
C ASP A 27 7.23 10.64 -4.88
N SER A 28 6.77 10.79 -6.11
CA SER A 28 5.57 10.09 -6.57
C SER A 28 5.82 9.48 -7.95
N TRP A 29 5.53 8.18 -8.07
CA TRP A 29 5.69 7.41 -9.29
C TRP A 29 4.36 7.33 -10.04
N TYR A 30 4.36 7.75 -11.30
CA TYR A 30 3.17 7.77 -12.14
C TYR A 30 3.43 7.11 -13.49
N LEU A 31 2.43 6.41 -13.99
CA LEU A 31 2.33 5.99 -15.39
C LEU A 31 0.99 6.52 -15.92
N ASN A 32 1.05 7.38 -16.94
CA ASN A 32 -0.14 7.95 -17.59
C ASN A 32 -1.13 8.53 -16.57
N ASP A 33 -0.65 9.40 -15.68
CA ASP A 33 -1.41 10.08 -14.63
C ASP A 33 -1.93 9.18 -13.51
N GLN A 34 -1.57 7.89 -13.50
CA GLN A 34 -1.97 6.98 -12.41
C GLN A 34 -0.76 6.67 -11.52
N LEU A 35 -0.95 6.73 -10.22
CA LEU A 35 0.06 6.26 -9.26
C LEU A 35 0.34 4.79 -9.53
N HIS A 36 1.61 4.47 -9.79
CA HIS A 36 1.98 3.11 -10.17
C HIS A 36 3.46 2.84 -9.97
N ARG A 37 3.79 1.78 -9.23
CA ARG A 37 5.15 1.24 -9.15
C ARG A 37 5.07 -0.21 -8.71
N GLU A 38 5.76 -1.11 -9.43
CA GLU A 38 5.69 -2.55 -9.19
C GLU A 38 6.71 -3.03 -8.17
N ASP A 39 7.86 -2.38 -8.07
CA ASP A 39 9.00 -2.84 -7.28
C ASP A 39 9.27 -2.02 -6.02
N GLY A 40 8.32 -1.22 -5.60
CA GLY A 40 8.50 -0.37 -4.44
C GLY A 40 7.29 0.53 -4.19
N PRO A 41 7.38 1.41 -3.21
CA PRO A 41 6.29 2.37 -2.97
C PRO A 41 6.21 3.39 -4.11
N ALA A 42 4.99 3.67 -4.55
CA ALA A 42 4.73 4.68 -5.58
C ALA A 42 4.75 6.09 -5.00
N VAL A 43 4.46 6.24 -3.71
CA VAL A 43 4.49 7.53 -3.02
C VAL A 43 5.39 7.40 -1.80
N MET A 44 6.38 8.28 -1.70
CA MET A 44 7.23 8.42 -0.52
C MET A 44 7.20 9.87 -0.11
N ASP A 45 6.92 10.15 1.16
CA ASP A 45 7.03 11.52 1.65
C ASP A 45 8.34 11.71 2.40
N GLY A 46 8.70 12.97 2.68
CA GLY A 46 9.94 13.30 3.35
C GLY A 46 10.01 12.86 4.81
N ASP A 47 8.89 12.44 5.39
CA ASP A 47 8.79 12.02 6.78
C ASP A 47 8.92 10.49 6.96
N GLY A 48 9.14 9.76 5.88
CA GLY A 48 9.33 8.31 5.92
C GLY A 48 8.05 7.51 5.82
N ASN A 49 6.98 8.09 5.28
CA ASN A 49 5.73 7.38 5.04
C ASN A 49 5.71 6.90 3.58
N ASP A 50 5.45 5.62 3.40
CA ASP A 50 5.48 4.96 2.08
C ASP A 50 4.11 4.40 1.74
N SER A 51 3.71 4.52 0.47
CA SER A 51 2.46 3.95 -0.01
C SER A 51 2.68 3.26 -1.37
N TRP A 52 2.18 2.03 -1.48
CA TRP A 52 2.31 1.20 -2.67
C TRP A 52 1.03 1.25 -3.49
N TYR A 53 1.17 1.58 -4.78
CA TYR A 53 0.05 1.71 -5.70
C TYR A 53 0.29 0.95 -6.99
N LEU A 54 -0.76 0.32 -7.50
CA LEU A 54 -0.83 -0.19 -8.87
C LEU A 54 -2.09 0.40 -9.50
N ASN A 55 -1.94 1.04 -10.66
CA ASN A 55 -3.04 1.64 -11.40
C ASN A 55 -3.95 2.48 -10.50
N ASP A 56 -3.33 3.37 -9.72
CA ASP A 56 -4.01 4.33 -8.85
C ASP A 56 -4.74 3.71 -7.66
N GLN A 57 -4.53 2.42 -7.39
CA GLN A 57 -5.13 1.73 -6.25
C GLN A 57 -4.04 1.26 -5.28
N LEU A 58 -4.27 1.46 -3.99
CA LEU A 58 -3.40 0.89 -2.95
C LEU A 58 -3.33 -0.62 -3.14
N HIS A 59 -2.11 -1.15 -3.31
CA HIS A 59 -1.93 -2.58 -3.58
C HIS A 59 -0.51 -3.03 -3.26
N ARG A 60 -0.39 -4.11 -2.47
CA ARG A 60 0.87 -4.81 -2.29
C ARG A 60 0.58 -6.23 -1.84
N GLU A 61 1.22 -7.23 -2.48
CA GLU A 61 0.96 -8.64 -2.18
C GLU A 61 1.87 -9.20 -1.09
N ASP A 62 3.09 -8.68 -0.95
CA ASP A 62 4.12 -9.25 -0.06
C ASP A 62 4.35 -8.44 1.20
N GLY A 63 3.44 -7.55 1.55
CA GLY A 63 3.59 -6.71 2.73
C GLY A 63 2.52 -5.64 2.82
N PRO A 64 2.66 -4.70 3.76
CA PRO A 64 1.71 -3.60 3.87
C PRO A 64 1.84 -2.64 2.68
N ALA A 65 0.69 -2.22 2.15
CA ALA A 65 0.66 -1.24 1.06
C ALA A 65 0.91 0.18 1.58
N VAL A 66 0.61 0.44 2.85
CA VAL A 66 0.91 1.73 3.51
C VAL A 66 1.73 1.44 4.75
N LEU A 67 2.87 2.11 4.85
CA LEU A 67 3.78 1.98 5.98
C LEU A 67 4.11 3.38 6.48
N TYR A 68 3.68 3.69 7.70
CA TYR A 68 3.99 4.97 8.33
C TYR A 68 5.32 4.91 9.08
N ALA A 69 5.98 6.04 9.15
CA ALA A 69 7.25 6.17 9.88
C ALA A 69 7.13 5.77 11.35
N ASN A 70 5.93 5.90 11.95
CA ASN A 70 5.67 5.50 13.34
C ASN A 70 5.50 3.99 13.53
N GLY A 71 5.57 3.21 12.44
CA GLY A 71 5.43 1.75 12.47
C GLY A 71 4.02 1.23 12.20
N SER A 72 3.05 2.12 12.01
CA SER A 72 1.70 1.68 11.63
C SER A 72 1.72 1.09 10.22
N LYS A 73 1.00 -0.01 10.00
CA LYS A 73 1.01 -0.78 8.76
C LYS A 73 -0.41 -1.10 8.32
N PHE A 74 -0.66 -0.94 7.03
CA PHE A 74 -1.99 -1.20 6.45
C PHE A 74 -1.85 -2.02 5.17
N TRP A 75 -2.51 -3.17 5.13
CA TRP A 75 -2.50 -4.08 3.98
C TRP A 75 -3.68 -3.80 3.08
N TYR A 76 -3.43 -3.65 1.78
CA TYR A 76 -4.45 -3.42 0.76
C TYR A 76 -4.17 -4.27 -0.47
N GLN A 77 -5.22 -4.76 -1.09
CA GLN A 77 -5.18 -5.35 -2.43
C GLN A 77 -6.29 -4.74 -3.26
N HIS A 78 -5.95 -4.24 -4.44
CA HIS A 78 -6.89 -3.59 -5.36
C HIS A 78 -7.72 -2.48 -4.69
N GLY A 79 -7.09 -1.72 -3.82
CA GLY A 79 -7.75 -0.64 -3.10
C GLY A 79 -8.59 -1.05 -1.90
N LEU A 80 -8.67 -2.34 -1.62
CA LEU A 80 -9.47 -2.89 -0.51
C LEU A 80 -8.57 -3.33 0.63
N ARG A 81 -8.97 -3.06 1.88
CA ARG A 81 -8.26 -3.59 3.04
C ARG A 81 -8.34 -5.10 3.02
N HIS A 82 -7.19 -5.75 3.02
CA HIS A 82 -7.15 -7.20 2.83
C HIS A 82 -5.81 -7.77 3.26
N ARG A 83 -5.84 -8.79 4.10
CA ARG A 83 -4.65 -9.58 4.45
C ARG A 83 -5.07 -11.00 4.78
N GLU A 84 -4.39 -11.99 4.18
CA GLU A 84 -4.75 -13.39 4.34
C GLU A 84 -4.01 -14.11 5.47
N ASP A 85 -2.97 -13.50 6.02
CA ASP A 85 -2.13 -14.13 7.06
C ASP A 85 -2.02 -13.32 8.35
N GLY A 86 -2.98 -12.44 8.60
CA GLY A 86 -2.98 -11.63 9.81
C GLY A 86 -3.91 -10.42 9.73
N PRO A 87 -3.76 -9.48 10.65
CA PRO A 87 -4.56 -8.25 10.64
C PRO A 87 -4.19 -7.37 9.46
N ALA A 88 -5.20 -6.80 8.80
CA ALA A 88 -4.97 -5.89 7.67
C ALA A 88 -4.58 -4.49 8.12
N THR A 89 -4.88 -4.12 9.36
CA THR A 89 -4.41 -2.85 9.93
C THR A 89 -3.73 -3.13 11.27
N GLU A 90 -2.53 -2.57 11.43
CA GLU A 90 -1.77 -2.63 12.67
C GLU A 90 -1.28 -1.22 12.99
N TRP A 91 -1.79 -0.63 14.07
CA TRP A 91 -1.33 0.68 14.51
C TRP A 91 -0.08 0.56 15.39
N ALA A 92 0.70 1.62 15.42
CA ALA A 92 1.92 1.67 16.22
C ALA A 92 1.67 1.40 17.71
N ASN A 93 0.45 1.68 18.20
CA ASN A 93 0.05 1.43 19.59
C ASN A 93 -0.36 -0.03 19.87
N GLY A 94 -0.28 -0.90 18.84
CA GLY A 94 -0.61 -2.32 18.98
C GLY A 94 -2.06 -2.68 18.64
N ARG A 95 -2.92 -1.70 18.34
CA ARG A 95 -4.29 -2.01 17.90
C ARG A 95 -4.26 -2.73 16.55
N LYS A 96 -5.15 -3.71 16.37
CA LYS A 96 -5.23 -4.54 15.16
C LYS A 96 -6.66 -4.69 14.71
N ARG A 97 -6.86 -4.75 13.38
CA ARG A 97 -8.17 -5.05 12.81
C ARG A 97 -8.00 -5.99 11.62
N TRP A 98 -8.91 -6.94 11.48
CA TRP A 98 -8.84 -7.99 10.46
C TRP A 98 -9.86 -7.72 9.36
N PHE A 99 -9.41 -7.74 8.10
CA PHE A 99 -10.23 -7.49 6.92
C PHE A 99 -9.95 -8.49 5.82
N LEU A 100 -11.01 -8.91 5.13
CA LEU A 100 -10.93 -9.63 3.87
C LEU A 100 -11.82 -8.89 2.87
N ASN A 101 -11.24 -8.40 1.79
CA ASN A 101 -11.92 -7.63 0.74
C ASN A 101 -12.79 -6.51 1.34
N ASP A 102 -12.17 -5.71 2.23
CA ASP A 102 -12.75 -4.53 2.88
C ASP A 102 -13.84 -4.83 3.90
N LYS A 103 -14.12 -6.10 4.18
CA LYS A 103 -15.07 -6.49 5.22
C LYS A 103 -14.31 -6.82 6.50
N GLU A 104 -14.72 -6.21 7.60
CA GLU A 104 -14.10 -6.42 8.91
C GLU A 104 -14.68 -7.63 9.64
N TYR A 105 -13.78 -8.35 10.34
CA TYR A 105 -14.11 -9.49 11.18
C TYR A 105 -13.44 -9.32 12.53
N THR A 106 -14.01 -9.96 13.57
CA THR A 106 -13.26 -10.15 14.81
C THR A 106 -12.09 -11.11 14.54
N GLU A 107 -11.09 -11.10 15.41
CA GLU A 107 -9.97 -12.04 15.27
C GLU A 107 -10.45 -13.48 15.21
N GLU A 108 -11.37 -13.86 16.10
CA GLU A 108 -11.91 -15.24 16.16
C GLU A 108 -12.63 -15.60 14.86
N GLU A 109 -13.49 -14.72 14.36
CA GLU A 109 -14.18 -14.94 13.08
C GLU A 109 -13.17 -15.10 11.93
N TYR A 110 -12.18 -14.21 11.89
CA TYR A 110 -11.14 -14.22 10.86
C TYR A 110 -10.36 -15.53 10.87
N VAL A 111 -9.89 -15.95 12.04
CA VAL A 111 -9.13 -17.20 12.19
C VAL A 111 -9.95 -18.39 11.72
N MET A 112 -11.24 -18.44 12.08
CA MET A 112 -12.13 -19.52 11.68
C MET A 112 -12.33 -19.54 10.16
N ILE A 113 -12.57 -18.38 9.55
CA ILE A 113 -12.75 -18.26 8.09
C ILE A 113 -11.48 -18.74 7.36
N GLN A 114 -10.31 -18.29 7.81
CA GLN A 114 -9.05 -18.66 7.16
C GLN A 114 -8.75 -20.15 7.37
N PHE A 115 -9.06 -20.71 8.53
CA PHE A 115 -8.94 -22.15 8.76
C PHE A 115 -9.85 -22.94 7.80
N MET A 116 -11.09 -22.51 7.61
CA MET A 116 -12.01 -23.13 6.65
C MET A 116 -11.52 -23.00 5.22
N ASN A 117 -10.73 -21.96 4.92
CA ASN A 117 -10.10 -21.77 3.60
C ASN A 117 -8.77 -22.54 3.48
N GLY A 118 -8.46 -23.41 4.43
CA GLY A 118 -7.24 -24.20 4.42
C GLY A 118 -5.99 -23.48 4.93
N LYS A 119 -6.16 -22.34 5.61
CA LYS A 119 -5.05 -21.53 6.12
C LYS A 119 -5.04 -21.53 7.64
N ASN A 120 -3.98 -22.07 8.25
CA ASN A 120 -3.77 -21.98 9.69
C ASN A 120 -2.73 -20.87 9.95
N ILE A 121 -3.20 -19.67 10.27
CA ILE A 121 -2.35 -18.50 10.42
C ILE A 121 -1.49 -18.51 11.69
N TYR A 122 -1.75 -19.46 12.59
CA TYR A 122 -0.96 -19.66 13.81
C TYR A 122 -0.03 -20.88 13.75
N ALA A 123 0.01 -21.56 12.60
CA ALA A 123 0.84 -22.75 12.44
C ALA A 123 2.31 -22.42 12.18
#